data_c378f37f4d29a44188830786a9ea2b34
#
_entry.id   c378f37f4d29a44188830786a9ea2b34
#
_cell.length_a   1.000
_cell.length_b   1.000
_cell.length_c   1.000
_cell.angle_alpha   90.00
_cell.angle_beta   90.00
_cell.angle_gamma   90.00
#
_symmetry.space_group_name_H-M   'P 1'
#
loop_
_entity.id
_entity.type
_entity.pdbx_description
1 polymer ?
#
loop_
_entity_poly.entity_id
_entity_poly.type
_entity_poly.pdbx_seq_one_letter_code
_entity_poly.pdbx_strand_id
1 'polypeptide(L)'
;MMKNSHALAIVLFLTLLVSSCKQHQEARRPISQASGSFMKKSIERNKKLISGEEAQIDAVIKRNSNVKFIASTKGYWYSYITKNELDTLTPKKGDVAFFDYEIKDLKGNVIYSEVELRPQIYYVDKQNIMMGLRDGIKLMHKKEKVNFLFTSHMGYGYHGDNKKIGTNQPLLCIVTLRDFMPEAVYRAQNEIRTTAPVTAPVAKPEAITETTPKDTVTQ
;
A
#
# COMPACT_ATOMS: atom_id res chain seq x y z
N MET A 1 -39.74 55.04 -60.69
CA MET A 1 -39.08 53.74 -60.78
C MET A 1 -38.26 53.34 -59.57
N MET A 2 -38.10 54.12 -58.51
CA MET A 2 -37.27 53.81 -57.32
C MET A 2 -37.99 52.98 -56.21
N LYS A 3 -39.32 52.94 -56.17
CA LYS A 3 -40.09 52.30 -55.12
C LYS A 3 -40.04 50.76 -55.17
N ASN A 4 -39.84 50.19 -56.37
CA ASN A 4 -39.79 48.72 -56.54
C ASN A 4 -38.41 48.10 -56.24
N SER A 5 -37.33 48.91 -56.28
CA SER A 5 -35.99 48.50 -56.03
C SER A 5 -35.77 48.14 -54.48
N HIS A 6 -36.37 48.95 -53.60
CA HIS A 6 -36.30 48.75 -52.20
C HIS A 6 -37.12 47.52 -51.76
N ALA A 7 -38.27 47.31 -52.40
CA ALA A 7 -39.08 46.11 -52.14
C ALA A 7 -38.34 44.81 -52.54
N LEU A 8 -37.63 44.82 -53.67
CA LEU A 8 -36.82 43.68 -54.14
C LEU A 8 -35.63 43.39 -53.20
N ALA A 9 -34.99 44.47 -52.73
CA ALA A 9 -33.87 44.33 -51.78
C ALA A 9 -34.32 43.77 -50.42
N ILE A 10 -35.50 44.14 -49.92
CA ILE A 10 -36.08 43.66 -48.69
C ILE A 10 -36.44 42.14 -48.80
N VAL A 11 -37.03 41.73 -49.92
CA VAL A 11 -37.38 40.34 -50.20
C VAL A 11 -36.11 39.47 -50.30
N LEU A 12 -35.06 39.98 -50.96
CA LEU A 12 -33.77 39.30 -51.06
C LEU A 12 -33.08 39.12 -49.65
N PHE A 13 -33.18 40.18 -48.84
CA PHE A 13 -32.64 40.15 -47.49
C PHE A 13 -33.43 39.19 -46.58
N LEU A 14 -34.76 39.13 -46.76
CA LEU A 14 -35.61 38.20 -45.98
C LEU A 14 -35.36 36.74 -46.34
N THR A 15 -35.06 36.42 -47.61
CA THR A 15 -34.73 35.07 -48.08
C THR A 15 -33.37 34.57 -47.55
N LEU A 16 -32.41 35.50 -47.39
CA LEU A 16 -31.09 35.16 -46.77
C LEU A 16 -31.19 34.82 -45.29
N LEU A 17 -32.18 35.34 -44.56
CA LEU A 17 -32.38 35.04 -43.14
C LEU A 17 -32.98 33.65 -42.89
N VAL A 18 -33.65 33.03 -43.87
CA VAL A 18 -34.29 31.71 -43.72
C VAL A 18 -33.31 30.56 -44.00
N SER A 19 -32.15 30.83 -44.62
CA SER A 19 -31.13 29.79 -44.95
C SER A 19 -30.19 29.44 -43.80
N SER A 20 -30.35 30.04 -42.62
CA SER A 20 -29.60 29.65 -41.42
C SER A 20 -30.19 28.41 -40.78
N CYS A 21 -30.27 27.28 -41.52
CA CYS A 21 -30.49 25.97 -40.94
C CYS A 21 -29.25 25.63 -40.12
N LYS A 22 -29.33 25.74 -38.79
CA LYS A 22 -28.41 25.06 -37.90
C LYS A 22 -28.44 23.58 -38.23
N GLN A 23 -27.36 23.05 -38.80
CA GLN A 23 -27.15 21.62 -38.85
C GLN A 23 -27.29 21.11 -37.44
N HIS A 24 -28.29 20.28 -37.21
CA HIS A 24 -28.47 19.56 -35.96
C HIS A 24 -27.27 18.67 -35.82
N GLN A 25 -26.30 19.05 -34.96
CA GLN A 25 -25.18 18.18 -34.61
C GLN A 25 -25.79 16.95 -33.95
N GLU A 26 -25.82 15.81 -34.67
CA GLU A 26 -26.21 14.56 -34.09
C GLU A 26 -25.35 14.36 -32.83
N ALA A 27 -26.00 14.13 -31.68
CA ALA A 27 -25.33 13.78 -30.45
C ALA A 27 -24.42 12.60 -30.74
N ARG A 28 -23.12 12.76 -30.47
CA ARG A 28 -22.13 11.69 -30.66
C ARG A 28 -22.63 10.46 -29.89
N ARG A 29 -22.88 9.38 -30.60
CA ARG A 29 -23.28 8.12 -29.99
C ARG A 29 -22.25 7.76 -28.94
N PRO A 30 -22.64 7.38 -27.73
CA PRO A 30 -21.69 6.96 -26.70
C PRO A 30 -20.79 5.87 -27.26
N ILE A 31 -19.48 5.98 -27.03
CA ILE A 31 -18.43 5.05 -27.51
C ILE A 31 -18.54 3.68 -26.82
N SER A 32 -19.70 3.29 -26.34
CA SER A 32 -19.97 2.09 -25.54
C SER A 32 -19.68 0.76 -26.26
N GLN A 33 -19.72 0.72 -27.59
CA GLN A 33 -19.39 -0.52 -28.33
C GLN A 33 -17.88 -0.78 -28.41
N ALA A 34 -17.04 0.25 -28.41
CA ALA A 34 -15.58 0.10 -28.37
C ALA A 34 -15.08 -0.24 -26.95
N SER A 35 -15.78 0.18 -25.90
CA SER A 35 -15.38 -0.11 -24.51
C SER A 35 -15.52 -1.59 -24.14
N GLY A 36 -16.48 -2.31 -24.71
CA GLY A 36 -16.67 -3.74 -24.40
C GLY A 36 -15.52 -4.62 -24.87
N SER A 37 -14.94 -4.37 -26.05
CA SER A 37 -13.77 -5.12 -26.52
C SER A 37 -12.49 -4.74 -25.79
N PHE A 38 -12.34 -3.46 -25.42
CA PHE A 38 -11.22 -2.95 -24.63
C PHE A 38 -11.25 -3.56 -23.22
N MET A 39 -12.41 -3.57 -22.56
CA MET A 39 -12.58 -4.17 -21.24
C MET A 39 -12.25 -5.66 -21.27
N LYS A 40 -12.73 -6.42 -22.26
CA LYS A 40 -12.39 -7.85 -22.40
C LYS A 40 -10.88 -8.06 -22.50
N LYS A 41 -10.21 -7.33 -23.38
CA LYS A 41 -8.74 -7.41 -23.55
C LYS A 41 -7.99 -7.04 -22.25
N SER A 42 -8.47 -6.04 -21.51
CA SER A 42 -7.87 -5.67 -20.23
C SER A 42 -8.06 -6.75 -19.16
N ILE A 43 -9.23 -7.35 -19.07
CA ILE A 43 -9.51 -8.47 -18.16
C ILE A 43 -8.63 -9.68 -18.49
N GLU A 44 -8.54 -10.06 -19.77
CA GLU A 44 -7.72 -11.19 -20.23
C GLU A 44 -6.23 -10.95 -19.91
N ARG A 45 -5.73 -9.75 -20.19
CA ARG A 45 -4.35 -9.38 -19.85
C ARG A 45 -4.09 -9.46 -18.36
N ASN A 46 -4.97 -8.92 -17.53
CA ASN A 46 -4.82 -8.95 -16.09
C ASN A 46 -4.90 -10.37 -15.53
N LYS A 47 -5.82 -11.18 -16.06
CA LYS A 47 -5.92 -12.61 -15.70
C LYS A 47 -4.65 -13.38 -16.05
N LYS A 48 -4.08 -13.15 -17.23
CA LYS A 48 -2.81 -13.77 -17.64
C LYS A 48 -1.64 -13.31 -16.77
N LEU A 49 -1.61 -12.03 -16.40
CA LEU A 49 -0.59 -11.49 -15.49
C LEU A 49 -0.67 -12.19 -14.14
N ILE A 50 -1.85 -12.17 -13.50
CA ILE A 50 -2.06 -12.77 -12.18
C ILE A 50 -1.69 -14.27 -12.21
N SER A 51 -2.16 -15.05 -13.21
CA SER A 51 -1.81 -16.47 -13.30
C SER A 51 -0.31 -16.71 -13.48
N GLY A 52 0.41 -15.81 -14.15
CA GLY A 52 1.86 -15.87 -14.28
C GLY A 52 2.58 -15.58 -12.95
N GLU A 53 2.07 -14.65 -12.15
CA GLU A 53 2.59 -14.35 -10.83
C GLU A 53 2.30 -15.48 -9.82
N GLU A 54 1.08 -16.04 -9.86
CA GLU A 54 0.70 -17.21 -9.07
C GLU A 54 1.61 -18.41 -9.36
N ALA A 55 1.93 -18.67 -10.64
CA ALA A 55 2.87 -19.73 -11.00
C ALA A 55 4.29 -19.50 -10.44
N GLN A 56 4.75 -18.23 -10.37
CA GLN A 56 6.02 -17.90 -9.73
C GLN A 56 5.98 -18.13 -8.22
N ILE A 57 4.88 -17.76 -7.57
CA ILE A 57 4.65 -17.98 -6.14
C ILE A 57 4.59 -19.48 -5.84
N ASP A 58 3.87 -20.26 -6.66
CA ASP A 58 3.82 -21.72 -6.52
C ASP A 58 5.21 -22.38 -6.64
N ALA A 59 6.06 -21.86 -7.52
CA ALA A 59 7.44 -22.30 -7.62
C ALA A 59 8.25 -22.01 -6.35
N VAL A 60 7.99 -20.87 -5.67
CA VAL A 60 8.60 -20.56 -4.36
C VAL A 60 8.10 -21.51 -3.29
N ILE A 61 6.79 -21.77 -3.23
CA ILE A 61 6.17 -22.69 -2.27
C ILE A 61 6.75 -24.10 -2.44
N LYS A 62 6.85 -24.59 -3.68
CA LYS A 62 7.42 -25.92 -3.98
C LYS A 62 8.89 -26.05 -3.59
N ARG A 63 9.70 -24.99 -3.78
CA ARG A 63 11.10 -24.98 -3.34
C ARG A 63 11.25 -25.02 -1.81
N ASN A 64 10.28 -24.47 -1.09
CA ASN A 64 10.27 -24.40 0.37
C ASN A 64 9.29 -25.44 0.96
N SER A 65 9.38 -26.69 0.53
CA SER A 65 8.46 -27.77 0.91
C SER A 65 8.38 -28.02 2.43
N ASN A 66 9.40 -27.62 3.18
CA ASN A 66 9.43 -27.70 4.65
C ASN A 66 8.54 -26.62 5.32
N VAL A 67 8.07 -25.64 4.57
CA VAL A 67 7.24 -24.53 5.08
C VAL A 67 5.81 -24.74 4.60
N LYS A 68 4.88 -24.84 5.52
CA LYS A 68 3.46 -24.98 5.20
C LYS A 68 2.86 -23.62 4.89
N PHE A 69 2.68 -23.32 3.59
CA PHE A 69 1.94 -22.14 3.15
C PHE A 69 0.44 -22.41 3.12
N ILE A 70 -0.35 -21.42 3.51
CA ILE A 70 -1.82 -21.42 3.51
C ILE A 70 -2.26 -20.41 2.46
N ALA A 71 -3.12 -20.84 1.53
CA ALA A 71 -3.72 -19.94 0.54
C ALA A 71 -4.85 -19.13 1.16
N SER A 72 -4.79 -17.82 1.02
CA SER A 72 -5.89 -16.92 1.34
C SER A 72 -6.91 -16.88 0.21
N THR A 73 -8.19 -16.72 0.53
CA THR A 73 -9.25 -16.51 -0.45
C THR A 73 -9.12 -15.19 -1.22
N LYS A 74 -8.18 -14.32 -0.82
CA LYS A 74 -7.94 -13.00 -1.42
C LYS A 74 -6.76 -12.95 -2.39
N GLY A 75 -6.17 -14.10 -2.72
CA GLY A 75 -5.11 -14.21 -3.73
C GLY A 75 -3.71 -13.89 -3.19
N TYR A 76 -3.41 -14.31 -1.99
CA TYR A 76 -2.06 -14.34 -1.42
C TYR A 76 -1.87 -15.61 -0.58
N TRP A 77 -0.63 -15.94 -0.25
CA TRP A 77 -0.27 -17.08 0.59
C TRP A 77 0.49 -16.60 1.81
N TYR A 78 0.36 -17.34 2.90
CA TYR A 78 1.07 -17.00 4.13
C TYR A 78 1.53 -18.24 4.89
N SER A 79 2.59 -18.08 5.65
CA SER A 79 3.11 -19.12 6.55
C SER A 79 3.59 -18.50 7.85
N TYR A 80 3.33 -19.16 8.96
CA TYR A 80 3.79 -18.69 10.26
C TYR A 80 5.26 -19.08 10.46
N ILE A 81 6.11 -18.09 10.81
CA ILE A 81 7.46 -18.28 11.32
C ILE A 81 7.37 -18.48 12.84
N THR A 82 6.61 -17.59 13.49
CA THR A 82 6.28 -17.67 14.91
C THR A 82 4.78 -17.55 15.05
N LYS A 83 4.15 -18.53 15.69
CA LYS A 83 2.71 -18.56 15.93
C LYS A 83 2.44 -18.39 17.43
N ASN A 84 1.43 -17.61 17.77
CA ASN A 84 0.95 -17.45 19.14
C ASN A 84 -0.41 -18.11 19.29
N GLU A 85 -0.43 -19.35 19.78
CA GLU A 85 -1.66 -20.13 19.95
C GLU A 85 -2.44 -19.77 21.23
N LEU A 86 -1.84 -18.97 22.11
CA LEU A 86 -2.47 -18.55 23.37
C LEU A 86 -3.37 -17.31 23.19
N ASP A 87 -3.12 -16.52 22.17
CA ASP A 87 -3.90 -15.32 21.86
C ASP A 87 -4.99 -15.66 20.83
N THR A 88 -6.20 -15.19 21.06
CA THR A 88 -7.35 -15.37 20.15
C THR A 88 -7.80 -14.07 19.50
N LEU A 89 -7.20 -12.94 19.90
CA LEU A 89 -7.58 -11.64 19.41
C LEU A 89 -6.74 -11.25 18.18
N THR A 90 -7.40 -10.70 17.19
CA THR A 90 -6.77 -10.14 15.99
C THR A 90 -7.16 -8.68 15.80
N PRO A 91 -6.33 -7.85 15.14
CA PRO A 91 -6.64 -6.47 14.87
C PRO A 91 -7.90 -6.32 14.02
N LYS A 92 -8.76 -5.40 14.39
CA LYS A 92 -10.01 -5.08 13.69
C LYS A 92 -10.11 -3.58 13.41
N LYS A 93 -11.05 -3.20 12.57
CA LYS A 93 -11.32 -1.79 12.26
C LYS A 93 -11.49 -0.95 13.53
N GLY A 94 -10.71 0.13 13.62
CA GLY A 94 -10.71 1.02 14.79
C GLY A 94 -9.63 0.70 15.82
N ASP A 95 -8.82 -0.34 15.59
CA ASP A 95 -7.61 -0.58 16.38
C ASP A 95 -6.40 0.13 15.77
N VAL A 96 -5.36 0.28 16.57
CA VAL A 96 -4.03 0.71 16.14
C VAL A 96 -3.09 -0.46 16.29
N ALA A 97 -2.49 -0.89 15.19
CA ALA A 97 -1.54 -2.00 15.14
C ALA A 97 -0.10 -1.48 15.06
N PHE A 98 0.80 -2.12 15.80
CA PHE A 98 2.24 -1.84 15.84
C PHE A 98 2.96 -3.03 15.25
N PHE A 99 3.64 -2.83 14.13
CA PHE A 99 4.30 -3.92 13.44
C PHE A 99 5.61 -3.49 12.80
N ASP A 100 6.45 -4.48 12.56
CA ASP A 100 7.69 -4.36 11.78
C ASP A 100 7.57 -5.25 10.55
N TYR A 101 8.21 -4.88 9.46
CA TYR A 101 8.20 -5.70 8.27
C TYR A 101 9.43 -5.47 7.40
N GLU A 102 9.76 -6.46 6.60
CA GLU A 102 10.72 -6.36 5.51
C GLU A 102 10.10 -6.83 4.19
N ILE A 103 10.59 -6.29 3.10
CA ILE A 103 10.12 -6.63 1.75
C ILE A 103 11.28 -7.25 0.98
N LYS A 104 11.01 -8.39 0.37
CA LYS A 104 11.93 -9.16 -0.48
C LYS A 104 11.30 -9.44 -1.85
N ASP A 105 12.15 -9.72 -2.83
CA ASP A 105 11.69 -10.36 -4.05
C ASP A 105 11.40 -11.86 -3.83
N LEU A 106 10.81 -12.54 -4.82
CA LEU A 106 10.54 -13.97 -4.73
C LEU A 106 11.80 -14.86 -4.75
N LYS A 107 12.98 -14.29 -5.00
CA LYS A 107 14.27 -14.97 -4.91
C LYS A 107 14.87 -14.89 -3.51
N GLY A 108 14.29 -14.03 -2.65
CA GLY A 108 14.74 -13.79 -1.28
C GLY A 108 15.68 -12.60 -1.11
N ASN A 109 15.97 -11.84 -2.17
CA ASN A 109 16.78 -10.62 -2.07
C ASN A 109 16.00 -9.54 -1.36
N VAL A 110 16.62 -8.87 -0.39
CA VAL A 110 16.00 -7.78 0.37
C VAL A 110 15.86 -6.54 -0.52
N ILE A 111 14.65 -6.05 -0.70
CA ILE A 111 14.34 -4.79 -1.37
C ILE A 111 14.32 -3.66 -0.34
N TYR A 112 13.60 -3.88 0.76
CA TYR A 112 13.56 -2.99 1.91
C TYR A 112 13.75 -3.79 3.19
N SER A 113 14.76 -3.45 3.97
CA SER A 113 15.00 -4.07 5.27
C SER A 113 14.06 -3.50 6.34
N GLU A 114 13.85 -4.26 7.41
CA GLU A 114 13.08 -3.84 8.58
C GLU A 114 13.62 -2.54 9.19
N VAL A 115 14.97 -2.38 9.22
CA VAL A 115 15.62 -1.17 9.72
C VAL A 115 15.32 0.05 8.84
N GLU A 116 15.31 -0.13 7.51
CA GLU A 116 15.01 0.94 6.55
C GLU A 116 13.53 1.37 6.65
N LEU A 117 12.62 0.42 6.79
CA LEU A 117 11.19 0.67 6.91
C LEU A 117 10.78 1.21 8.27
N ARG A 118 11.60 1.00 9.31
CA ARG A 118 11.35 1.39 10.70
C ARG A 118 10.04 0.79 11.25
N PRO A 119 9.85 0.81 12.57
CA PRO A 119 8.60 0.40 13.19
C PRO A 119 7.40 1.18 12.68
N GLN A 120 6.33 0.47 12.33
CA GLN A 120 5.12 1.05 11.76
C GLN A 120 3.99 1.10 12.77
N ILE A 121 3.18 2.15 12.64
CA ILE A 121 1.91 2.32 13.34
C ILE A 121 0.82 2.40 12.28
N TYR A 122 -0.17 1.52 12.36
CA TYR A 122 -1.24 1.43 11.39
C TYR A 122 -2.61 1.55 12.07
N TYR A 123 -3.36 2.55 11.70
CA TYR A 123 -4.76 2.69 12.09
C TYR A 123 -5.60 1.80 11.18
N VAL A 124 -6.05 0.67 11.72
CA VAL A 124 -6.66 -0.43 10.96
C VAL A 124 -7.90 0.06 10.20
N ASP A 125 -7.87 -0.14 8.87
CA ASP A 125 -8.88 0.27 7.91
C ASP A 125 -9.21 1.79 7.87
N LYS A 126 -8.37 2.63 8.49
CA LYS A 126 -8.46 4.10 8.41
C LYS A 126 -7.33 4.73 7.61
N GLN A 127 -6.23 4.03 7.41
CA GLN A 127 -5.11 4.46 6.60
C GLN A 127 -4.95 3.60 5.35
N ASN A 128 -4.42 4.20 4.29
CA ASN A 128 -4.12 3.47 3.07
C ASN A 128 -2.67 2.96 3.12
N ILE A 129 -2.50 1.66 3.26
CA ILE A 129 -1.23 0.95 3.14
C ILE A 129 -1.39 -0.16 2.09
N MET A 130 -0.32 -0.85 1.75
CA MET A 130 -0.32 -1.99 0.84
C MET A 130 -1.47 -2.96 1.16
N MET A 131 -2.26 -3.34 0.14
CA MET A 131 -3.49 -4.12 0.32
C MET A 131 -3.24 -5.45 1.04
N GLY A 132 -2.14 -6.13 0.70
CA GLY A 132 -1.74 -7.36 1.35
C GLY A 132 -1.48 -7.20 2.85
N LEU A 133 -0.83 -6.11 3.26
CA LEU A 133 -0.61 -5.81 4.69
C LEU A 133 -1.91 -5.47 5.42
N ARG A 134 -2.82 -4.71 4.78
CA ARG A 134 -4.14 -4.39 5.36
C ARG A 134 -4.93 -5.64 5.71
N ASP A 135 -4.83 -6.67 4.89
CA ASP A 135 -5.53 -7.92 5.11
C ASP A 135 -4.74 -8.87 5.99
N GLY A 136 -3.44 -9.02 5.74
CA GLY A 136 -2.56 -9.92 6.45
C GLY A 136 -2.46 -9.62 7.94
N ILE A 137 -2.34 -8.34 8.32
CA ILE A 137 -2.26 -7.93 9.73
C ILE A 137 -3.52 -8.35 10.51
N LYS A 138 -4.69 -8.34 9.87
CA LYS A 138 -5.96 -8.76 10.50
C LYS A 138 -6.08 -10.27 10.75
N LEU A 139 -5.15 -11.07 10.21
CA LEU A 139 -5.07 -12.51 10.48
C LEU A 139 -4.13 -12.86 11.63
N MET A 140 -3.31 -11.89 12.05
CA MET A 140 -2.22 -12.13 13.00
C MET A 140 -2.67 -11.88 14.45
N HIS A 141 -2.11 -12.67 15.36
CA HIS A 141 -2.16 -12.42 16.80
C HIS A 141 -0.93 -11.62 17.23
N LYS A 142 -0.97 -11.06 18.44
CA LYS A 142 0.17 -10.34 19.02
C LYS A 142 1.41 -11.24 19.08
N LYS A 143 2.58 -10.68 18.76
CA LYS A 143 3.89 -11.34 18.74
C LYS A 143 4.06 -12.45 17.70
N GLU A 144 3.13 -12.58 16.76
CA GLU A 144 3.31 -13.46 15.60
C GLU A 144 4.25 -12.86 14.57
N LYS A 145 5.00 -13.75 13.91
CA LYS A 145 5.81 -13.44 12.73
C LYS A 145 5.36 -14.31 11.57
N VAL A 146 5.01 -13.68 10.46
CA VAL A 146 4.38 -14.34 9.33
C VAL A 146 5.08 -13.95 8.02
N ASN A 147 5.33 -14.95 7.17
CA ASN A 147 5.71 -14.75 5.78
C ASN A 147 4.46 -14.61 4.93
N PHE A 148 4.38 -13.57 4.14
CA PHE A 148 3.35 -13.36 3.13
C PHE A 148 3.96 -13.37 1.74
N LEU A 149 3.35 -14.11 0.81
CA LEU A 149 3.64 -14.07 -0.61
C LEU A 149 2.49 -13.34 -1.30
N PHE A 150 2.77 -12.14 -1.75
CA PHE A 150 1.79 -11.26 -2.38
C PHE A 150 1.97 -11.25 -3.89
N THR A 151 0.88 -11.43 -4.64
CA THR A 151 0.84 -11.03 -6.03
C THR A 151 0.97 -9.51 -6.13
N SER A 152 1.34 -9.00 -7.30
CA SER A 152 1.61 -7.57 -7.45
C SER A 152 0.42 -6.69 -7.08
N HIS A 153 -0.82 -7.10 -7.38
CA HIS A 153 -2.02 -6.33 -7.05
C HIS A 153 -2.29 -6.25 -5.54
N MET A 154 -1.82 -7.22 -4.76
CA MET A 154 -1.85 -7.18 -3.30
C MET A 154 -0.69 -6.35 -2.72
N GLY A 155 0.36 -6.13 -3.52
CA GLY A 155 1.51 -5.29 -3.23
C GLY A 155 1.36 -3.86 -3.75
N TYR A 156 2.27 -3.44 -4.62
CA TYR A 156 2.34 -2.09 -5.21
C TYR A 156 1.72 -1.99 -6.62
N GLY A 157 1.24 -3.09 -7.17
CA GLY A 157 0.49 -3.14 -8.42
C GLY A 157 1.29 -2.70 -9.66
N TYR A 158 0.56 -2.10 -10.60
CA TYR A 158 1.13 -1.66 -11.87
C TYR A 158 2.18 -0.54 -11.74
N HIS A 159 2.04 0.33 -10.77
CA HIS A 159 2.93 1.49 -10.63
C HIS A 159 4.23 1.19 -9.88
N GLY A 160 4.29 0.08 -9.12
CA GLY A 160 5.39 -0.10 -8.18
C GLY A 160 5.39 0.97 -7.08
N ASP A 161 6.55 1.24 -6.47
CA ASP A 161 6.72 2.30 -5.47
C ASP A 161 7.52 3.51 -5.99
N ASN A 162 7.83 3.51 -7.29
CA ASN A 162 8.68 4.50 -7.97
C ASN A 162 10.12 4.62 -7.40
N LYS A 163 10.59 3.59 -6.68
CA LYS A 163 11.94 3.56 -6.08
C LYS A 163 12.63 2.22 -6.35
N LYS A 164 12.33 1.21 -5.54
CA LYS A 164 12.98 -0.10 -5.57
C LYS A 164 12.07 -1.22 -6.07
N ILE A 165 10.74 -1.03 -5.98
CA ILE A 165 9.75 -2.03 -6.41
C ILE A 165 9.23 -1.67 -7.80
N GLY A 166 9.43 -2.58 -8.73
CA GLY A 166 9.01 -2.40 -10.12
C GLY A 166 7.52 -2.64 -10.37
N THR A 167 7.14 -2.42 -11.63
CA THR A 167 5.79 -2.65 -12.13
C THR A 167 5.43 -4.14 -12.08
N ASN A 168 4.24 -4.47 -11.58
CA ASN A 168 3.72 -5.84 -11.50
C ASN A 168 4.71 -6.82 -10.84
N GLN A 169 5.37 -6.38 -9.78
CA GLN A 169 6.34 -7.20 -9.05
C GLN A 169 5.67 -7.91 -7.88
N PRO A 170 5.60 -9.27 -7.89
CA PRO A 170 5.19 -10.04 -6.73
C PRO A 170 6.25 -9.96 -5.63
N LEU A 171 5.82 -10.01 -4.38
CA LEU A 171 6.65 -9.72 -3.21
C LEU A 171 6.55 -10.81 -2.15
N LEU A 172 7.65 -11.03 -1.44
CA LEU A 172 7.68 -11.73 -0.17
C LEU A 172 7.82 -10.69 0.94
N CYS A 173 6.86 -10.64 1.87
CA CYS A 173 6.88 -9.74 3.01
C CYS A 173 6.93 -10.55 4.30
N ILE A 174 7.89 -10.25 5.17
CA ILE A 174 7.98 -10.84 6.51
C ILE A 174 7.48 -9.79 7.48
N VAL A 175 6.39 -10.09 8.17
CA VAL A 175 5.69 -9.16 9.06
C VAL A 175 5.72 -9.69 10.48
N THR A 176 6.07 -8.83 11.44
CA THR A 176 6.02 -9.11 12.88
C THR A 176 4.98 -8.18 13.50
N LEU A 177 3.84 -8.71 13.94
CA LEU A 177 2.85 -7.95 14.70
C LEU A 177 3.28 -7.89 16.16
N ARG A 178 3.74 -6.72 16.61
CA ARG A 178 4.19 -6.52 17.99
C ARG A 178 3.04 -6.45 18.98
N ASP A 179 2.10 -5.56 18.68
CA ASP A 179 0.93 -5.30 19.53
C ASP A 179 -0.18 -4.63 18.74
N PHE A 180 -1.37 -4.59 19.29
CA PHE A 180 -2.46 -3.75 18.84
C PHE A 180 -3.38 -3.41 20.00
N MET A 181 -4.07 -2.28 19.89
CA MET A 181 -5.02 -1.82 20.89
C MET A 181 -6.09 -0.92 20.27
N PRO A 182 -7.25 -0.72 20.92
CA PRO A 182 -8.25 0.23 20.46
C PRO A 182 -7.68 1.64 20.33
N GLU A 183 -8.04 2.37 19.27
CA GLU A 183 -7.54 3.73 19.03
C GLU A 183 -7.81 4.69 20.19
N ALA A 184 -8.95 4.55 20.87
CA ALA A 184 -9.27 5.38 22.02
C ALA A 184 -8.23 5.20 23.15
N VAL A 185 -7.80 3.97 23.42
CA VAL A 185 -6.76 3.65 24.39
C VAL A 185 -5.42 4.24 23.98
N TYR A 186 -5.05 4.06 22.70
CA TYR A 186 -3.82 4.62 22.15
C TYR A 186 -3.75 6.13 22.27
N ARG A 187 -4.85 6.84 21.96
CA ARG A 187 -4.94 8.30 22.08
C ARG A 187 -4.78 8.75 23.53
N ALA A 188 -5.51 8.14 24.45
CA ALA A 188 -5.42 8.47 25.87
C ALA A 188 -3.99 8.28 26.42
N GLN A 189 -3.30 7.21 26.04
CA GLN A 189 -1.92 6.97 26.43
C GLN A 189 -0.95 8.04 25.90
N ASN A 190 -1.16 8.52 24.67
CA ASN A 190 -0.32 9.56 24.06
C ASN A 190 -0.59 10.95 24.66
N GLU A 191 -1.82 11.28 25.01
CA GLU A 191 -2.15 12.52 25.70
C GLU A 191 -1.46 12.58 27.08
N ILE A 192 -1.49 11.49 27.84
CA ILE A 192 -0.77 11.38 29.13
C ILE A 192 0.73 11.56 28.93
N ARG A 193 1.31 10.99 27.87
CA ARG A 193 2.74 11.09 27.56
C ARG A 193 3.16 12.52 27.18
N THR A 194 2.28 13.26 26.51
CA THR A 194 2.55 14.65 26.08
C THR A 194 2.36 15.65 27.23
N THR A 195 1.50 15.33 28.19
CA THR A 195 1.20 16.20 29.35
C THR A 195 2.07 15.90 30.60
N ALA A 196 2.80 14.78 30.60
CA ALA A 196 3.73 14.47 31.67
C ALA A 196 4.91 15.48 31.66
N PRO A 197 5.19 16.20 32.73
CA PRO A 197 6.35 17.09 32.79
C PRO A 197 7.63 16.28 32.62
N VAL A 198 8.52 16.77 31.77
CA VAL A 198 9.87 16.21 31.58
C VAL A 198 10.65 16.47 32.86
N THR A 199 10.47 15.64 33.88
CA THR A 199 11.25 15.65 35.10
C THR A 199 12.10 14.41 35.18
N ALA A 200 13.29 14.47 34.58
CA ALA A 200 14.51 13.90 35.18
C ALA A 200 15.72 14.49 34.45
N PRO A 201 16.62 15.16 35.13
CA PRO A 201 17.94 15.44 34.59
C PRO A 201 18.67 14.12 34.44
N VAL A 202 19.10 13.84 33.19
CA VAL A 202 20.10 12.78 32.93
C VAL A 202 21.30 13.11 33.83
N ALA A 203 21.54 12.27 34.82
CA ALA A 203 22.74 12.32 35.62
C ALA A 203 23.94 12.26 34.66
N LYS A 204 24.71 13.34 34.67
CA LYS A 204 25.98 13.43 33.93
C LYS A 204 26.89 12.30 34.44
N PRO A 205 27.52 11.50 33.60
CA PRO A 205 28.50 10.52 34.06
C PRO A 205 29.62 11.28 34.79
N GLU A 206 29.83 10.96 36.07
CA GLU A 206 30.99 11.42 36.81
C GLU A 206 32.24 10.92 36.10
N ALA A 207 33.14 11.86 35.86
CA ALA A 207 34.46 11.56 35.30
C ALA A 207 35.22 10.69 36.27
N ILE A 208 35.58 9.50 35.83
CA ILE A 208 36.50 8.60 36.52
C ILE A 208 37.86 9.31 36.49
N THR A 209 38.30 9.81 37.64
CA THR A 209 39.66 10.30 37.84
C THR A 209 40.61 9.13 37.79
N GLU A 210 41.37 9.06 36.74
CA GLU A 210 42.54 8.18 36.59
C GLU A 210 43.60 8.56 37.59
N THR A 211 43.78 7.76 38.66
CA THR A 211 44.93 7.85 39.54
C THR A 211 46.06 7.05 38.94
N THR A 212 47.05 7.77 38.40
CA THR A 212 48.33 7.24 37.97
C THR A 212 49.16 6.72 39.15
N PRO A 213 49.68 5.48 39.15
CA PRO A 213 50.68 5.05 40.12
C PRO A 213 52.04 5.67 39.78
N LYS A 214 52.61 6.34 40.77
CA LYS A 214 54.00 6.81 40.74
C LYS A 214 54.92 5.62 40.89
N ASP A 215 55.73 5.33 39.87
CA ASP A 215 56.89 4.45 39.99
C ASP A 215 57.97 5.10 40.85
N THR A 216 58.24 4.43 41.93
CA THR A 216 59.46 4.72 42.76
C THR A 216 60.56 3.74 42.37
N VAL A 217 61.52 4.23 41.60
CA VAL A 217 62.81 3.55 41.40
C VAL A 217 63.70 3.92 42.57
N THR A 218 64.20 2.90 43.25
CA THR A 218 65.38 3.03 44.18
C THR A 218 66.29 1.86 43.97
N GLN A 219 67.49 2.16 43.45
CA GLN A 219 68.82 1.43 43.46
C GLN A 219 68.84 -0.06 43.19
#